data_d01c73b794c43f6041cafb532a692f5e
#
_entry.id   d01c73b794c43f6041cafb532a692f5e
#
_cell.length_a   1.000
_cell.length_b   1.000
_cell.length_c   1.000
_cell.angle_alpha   90.00
_cell.angle_beta   90.00
_cell.angle_gamma   90.00
#
_symmetry.space_group_name_H-M   'P 1'
#
loop_
_entity.id
_entity.type
_entity.pdbx_description
1 polymer ?
#
loop_
_entity_poly.entity_id
_entity_poly.type
_entity_poly.pdbx_seq_one_letter_code
_entity_poly.pdbx_strand_id
1 'polypeptide(L)' 'MDITVDKSIRTPLYWQIADQIKAMIIEGQMADGSILPSERSLAQMLGVHRNTIIKAYSHLRDQELIDSLQGV' A
#
# COMPACT_ATOMS: atom_id res chain seq x y z
N MET A 1 4.26 5.28 8.54
CA MET A 1 4.32 5.09 7.07
C MET A 1 3.76 6.34 6.40
N ASP A 2 4.60 7.02 5.66
CA ASP A 2 4.22 8.30 5.07
C ASP A 2 3.72 8.13 3.64
N ILE A 3 2.42 7.91 3.52
CA ILE A 3 1.76 7.78 2.23
C ILE A 3 0.81 8.96 2.06
N THR A 4 0.85 9.59 0.90
CA THR A 4 -0.07 10.67 0.56
C THR A 4 -0.91 10.25 -0.63
N VAL A 5 -2.16 10.71 -0.66
CA VAL A 5 -3.06 10.46 -1.79
C VAL A 5 -3.54 11.81 -2.34
N ASP A 6 -3.64 11.88 -3.65
CA ASP A 6 -4.15 13.07 -4.34
C ASP A 6 -5.39 12.68 -5.13
N LYS A 7 -6.55 13.08 -4.63
CA LYS A 7 -7.84 12.73 -5.24
C LYS A 7 -8.15 13.58 -6.48
N SER A 8 -7.34 14.59 -6.76
CA SER A 8 -7.55 15.49 -7.89
C SER A 8 -6.91 15.03 -9.19
N ILE A 9 -6.02 14.04 -9.14
CA ILE A 9 -5.35 13.52 -10.33
C ILE A 9 -6.05 12.26 -10.84
N ARG A 10 -5.80 11.91 -12.11
CA ARG A 10 -6.45 10.76 -12.76
C ARG A 10 -5.93 9.41 -12.30
N THR A 11 -4.72 9.36 -11.77
CA THR A 11 -4.15 8.10 -11.30
C THR A 11 -5.02 7.52 -10.18
N PRO A 12 -5.50 6.28 -10.31
CA PRO A 12 -6.34 5.68 -9.28
C PRO A 12 -5.66 5.67 -7.91
N LEU A 13 -6.44 5.85 -6.85
CA LEU A 13 -5.90 5.91 -5.50
C LEU A 13 -5.14 4.64 -5.12
N TYR A 14 -5.66 3.46 -5.50
CA TYR A 14 -4.97 2.21 -5.18
C TYR A 14 -3.58 2.16 -5.82
N TRP A 15 -3.45 2.70 -7.01
CA TRP A 15 -2.17 2.75 -7.71
C TRP A 15 -1.19 3.68 -7.01
N GLN A 16 -1.67 4.87 -6.61
CA GLN A 16 -0.84 5.83 -5.88
C GLN A 16 -0.30 5.21 -4.60
N ILE A 17 -1.16 4.51 -3.87
CA ILE A 17 -0.79 3.86 -2.60
C ILE A 17 0.20 2.73 -2.85
N ALA A 18 -0.12 1.83 -3.78
CA ALA A 18 0.73 0.69 -4.10
C ALA A 18 2.12 1.14 -4.58
N ASP A 19 2.17 2.16 -5.42
CA ASP A 19 3.43 2.67 -5.96
C ASP A 19 4.33 3.24 -4.87
N GLN A 20 3.77 3.95 -3.91
CA GLN A 20 4.54 4.48 -2.79
C GLN A 20 5.06 3.38 -1.88
N ILE A 21 4.25 2.37 -1.59
CA ILE A 21 4.68 1.23 -0.78
C ILE A 21 5.79 0.47 -1.51
N LYS A 22 5.62 0.24 -2.81
CA LYS A 22 6.64 -0.41 -3.64
C LYS A 22 7.97 0.34 -3.56
N ALA A 23 7.93 1.66 -3.69
CA ALA A 23 9.14 2.47 -3.60
C ALA A 23 9.83 2.30 -2.23
N MET A 24 9.06 2.31 -1.15
CA MET A 24 9.58 2.11 0.20
C MET A 24 10.27 0.75 0.35
N ILE A 25 9.68 -0.30 -0.22
CA ILE A 25 10.24 -1.65 -0.16
C ILE A 25 11.54 -1.72 -0.96
N ILE A 26 11.53 -1.21 -2.18
CA ILE A 26 12.70 -1.26 -3.09
C ILE A 26 13.85 -0.42 -2.54
N GLU A 27 13.56 0.71 -1.94
CA GLU A 27 14.57 1.60 -1.37
C GLU A 27 15.08 1.15 -0.01
N GLY A 28 14.54 0.05 0.52
CA GLY A 28 14.99 -0.51 1.80
C GLY A 28 14.49 0.24 3.03
N GLN A 29 13.47 1.08 2.88
CA GLN A 29 12.88 1.81 4.00
C GLN A 29 12.04 0.91 4.89
N MET A 30 11.67 -0.27 4.39
CA MET A 30 10.93 -1.28 5.14
C MET A 30 11.79 -2.53 5.21
N ALA A 31 12.08 -3.00 6.41
CA ALA A 31 12.88 -4.19 6.61
C ALA A 31 12.15 -5.45 6.13
N ASP A 32 12.91 -6.43 5.64
CA ASP A 32 12.35 -7.75 5.32
C ASP A 32 11.67 -8.32 6.55
N GLY A 33 10.48 -8.88 6.37
CA GLY A 33 9.68 -9.41 7.45
C GLY A 33 8.76 -8.40 8.13
N SER A 34 8.85 -7.11 7.76
CA SER A 34 7.91 -6.09 8.25
C SER A 34 6.50 -6.43 7.80
N ILE A 35 5.52 -6.14 8.64
CA ILE A 35 4.10 -6.34 8.33
C ILE A 35 3.46 -4.98 8.07
N LEU A 36 2.77 -4.86 6.94
CA LEU A 36 2.01 -3.66 6.61
C LEU A 36 0.80 -3.53 7.55
N PRO A 37 0.31 -2.31 7.75
CA PRO A 37 -0.93 -2.12 8.52
C PRO A 37 -2.08 -2.93 7.92
N SER A 38 -3.08 -3.24 8.74
CA SER A 38 -4.29 -3.89 8.24
C SER A 38 -4.97 -3.00 7.19
N GLU A 39 -5.76 -3.60 6.33
CA GLU A 39 -6.52 -2.87 5.31
C GLU A 39 -7.38 -1.79 5.93
N ARG A 40 -8.07 -2.12 7.01
CA ARG A 40 -8.93 -1.15 7.72
C ARG A 40 -8.12 -0.01 8.30
N SER A 41 -7.01 -0.34 8.94
CA SER A 41 -6.15 0.64 9.60
C SER A 41 -5.58 1.64 8.60
N LEU A 42 -5.04 1.14 7.50
CA LEU A 42 -4.46 2.02 6.47
C LEU A 42 -5.54 2.86 5.80
N ALA A 43 -6.70 2.28 5.54
CA ALA A 43 -7.83 3.03 4.97
C ALA A 43 -8.22 4.21 5.86
N GLN A 44 -8.29 3.98 7.17
CA GLN A 44 -8.61 5.04 8.13
C GLN A 44 -7.52 6.12 8.16
N MET A 45 -6.25 5.72 8.17
CA MET A 45 -5.14 6.66 8.17
C MET A 45 -5.11 7.55 6.95
N LEU A 46 -5.45 7.01 5.79
CA LEU A 46 -5.39 7.75 4.53
C LEU A 46 -6.71 8.42 4.15
N GLY A 47 -7.80 8.14 4.88
CA GLY A 47 -9.10 8.70 4.56
C GLY A 47 -9.65 8.18 3.24
N VAL A 48 -9.42 6.91 2.92
CA VAL A 48 -9.90 6.26 1.70
C VAL A 48 -10.78 5.07 2.03
N HIS A 49 -11.51 4.59 1.04
CA HIS A 49 -12.34 3.39 1.20
C HIS A 49 -11.45 2.16 1.40
N ARG A 50 -11.89 1.23 2.26
CA ARG A 50 -11.15 -0.01 2.51
C ARG A 50 -10.87 -0.79 1.23
N ASN A 51 -11.82 -0.82 0.29
CA ASN A 51 -11.64 -1.50 -0.99
C ASN A 51 -10.44 -0.96 -1.77
N THR A 52 -10.14 0.31 -1.63
CA THR A 52 -8.95 0.92 -2.24
C THR A 52 -7.68 0.27 -1.72
N ILE A 53 -7.61 0.03 -0.42
CA ILE A 53 -6.45 -0.62 0.19
C ILE A 53 -6.39 -2.10 -0.18
N ILE A 54 -7.54 -2.79 -0.19
CA ILE A 54 -7.61 -4.19 -0.64
C ILE A 54 -7.00 -4.31 -2.04
N LYS A 55 -7.38 -3.41 -2.93
CA LYS A 55 -6.88 -3.41 -4.30
C LYS A 55 -5.38 -3.09 -4.38
N ALA A 56 -4.93 -2.13 -3.57
CA ALA A 56 -3.51 -1.78 -3.49
C ALA A 56 -2.66 -2.97 -3.01
N TYR A 57 -3.09 -3.63 -1.94
CA TYR A 57 -2.37 -4.79 -1.40
C TYR A 57 -2.40 -5.98 -2.37
N SER A 58 -3.53 -6.20 -3.03
CA SER A 58 -3.63 -7.25 -4.05
C SER A 58 -2.63 -7.01 -5.18
N HIS A 59 -2.50 -5.77 -5.61
CA HIS A 59 -1.54 -5.38 -6.64
C HIS A 59 -0.09 -5.66 -6.20
N LEU A 60 0.23 -5.36 -4.94
CA LEU A 60 1.55 -5.63 -4.38
C LEU A 60 1.84 -7.14 -4.25
N ARG A 61 0.83 -7.94 -3.89
CA ARG A 61 0.96 -9.40 -3.85
C ARG A 61 1.21 -9.98 -5.23
N ASP A 62 0.49 -9.49 -6.23
CA ASP A 62 0.65 -9.95 -7.61
C ASP A 62 2.07 -9.68 -8.12
N GLN A 63 2.72 -8.64 -7.62
CA GLN A 63 4.11 -8.33 -7.94
C GLN A 63 5.10 -9.03 -7.00
N GLU A 64 4.62 -9.85 -6.09
CA GLU A 64 5.44 -10.58 -5.12
C GLU A 64 6.25 -9.67 -4.19
N LEU A 65 5.77 -8.44 -3.98
CA LEU A 65 6.42 -7.49 -3.07
C LEU A 65 6.00 -7.71 -1.62
N ILE A 66 4.82 -8.29 -1.41
CA ILE A 66 4.34 -8.67 -0.09
C ILE A 66 3.72 -10.06 -0.18
N ASP A 67 3.62 -10.74 0.95
CA ASP A 67 3.02 -12.09 1.03
C ASP A 67 1.52 -12.00 1.38
N SER A 68 0.89 -13.14 1.54
CA SER A 68 -0.55 -13.22 1.84
C SER A 68 -0.91 -12.66 3.23
N LEU A 69 0.06 -12.48 4.11
CA LEU A 69 -0.13 -11.89 5.44
C LEU A 69 0.31 -10.43 5.49
N GLN A 70 0.47 -9.79 4.33
CA GLN A 70 0.91 -8.41 4.18
C GLN A 70 2.34 -8.18 4.71
N GLY A 71 3.15 -9.21 4.69
CA GLY A 71 4.57 -9.11 5.06
C GLY A 71 5.44 -8.74 3.87
N VAL A 72 6.38 -7.86 4.12
CA VAL A 72 7.36 -7.42 3.12
C VAL A 72 8.43 -8.48 2.85
#